data_8651d4b1928116a115afc63e21a7d334
#
_entry.id   8651d4b1928116a115afc63e21a7d334
#
_cell.length_a   1.000
_cell.length_b   1.000
_cell.length_c   1.000
_cell.angle_alpha   90.00
_cell.angle_beta   90.00
_cell.angle_gamma   90.00
#
_symmetry.space_group_name_H-M   'P 1'
#
loop_
_entity.id
_entity.type
_entity.pdbx_description
1 polymer ?
#
loop_
_entity_poly.entity_id
_entity_poly.type
_entity_poly.pdbx_seq_one_letter_code
_entity_poly.pdbx_strand_id
1 'polypeptide(L)'
;LKVAIGGLLAGIAVCWLFGKSLRLFSRLSGEDPATQTVLLMLLPFASYLIAEHLGVSGILAAVAAGMSITHSGIMRRAPLAMRLRANSVWQMLEFVFNGMVFLMLGLQLPGILQTSVEQANADPNVQLWMLFTDIVIIYGALMIVRFSWLWIMQRISRRFMTKRPMEFGSYSTRELLVASFAGVRGAITLAGVLSIPLLLSNGEDFPARYELIFLATGVILFSLLVGVVLLPMLLRGVEGIDKSAHRHEIQNARAEMAGVAIESLRKMEERLIADTEENIDNELLKEVSSRVSSNLRRRIDGNEDAERALFAENLERRFRLTALRAERAEVYHLRATQKISNEAMVKLLHDLDLLEALLVEKEE
;
A
#
# COMPACT_ATOMS: atom_id res chain seq x y z
N LEU A 1 26.38 -11.89 2.15
CA LEU A 1 25.43 -12.45 1.18
C LEU A 1 24.56 -13.55 1.80
N LYS A 2 25.11 -14.53 2.53
CA LYS A 2 24.36 -15.60 3.20
C LYS A 2 23.30 -15.08 4.15
N VAL A 3 23.62 -14.09 4.97
CA VAL A 3 22.68 -13.48 5.94
C VAL A 3 21.54 -12.76 5.24
N ALA A 4 21.80 -12.06 4.13
CA ALA A 4 20.79 -11.34 3.36
C ALA A 4 19.83 -12.31 2.62
N ILE A 5 20.39 -13.26 1.87
CA ILE A 5 19.59 -14.26 1.13
C ILE A 5 18.81 -15.15 2.10
N GLY A 6 19.45 -15.56 3.21
CA GLY A 6 18.80 -16.33 4.27
C GLY A 6 17.60 -15.59 4.88
N GLY A 7 17.74 -14.27 5.14
CA GLY A 7 16.64 -13.44 5.63
C GLY A 7 15.45 -13.40 4.65
N LEU A 8 15.72 -13.17 3.36
CA LEU A 8 14.66 -13.16 2.34
C LEU A 8 13.92 -14.50 2.27
N LEU A 9 14.66 -15.61 2.24
CA LEU A 9 14.07 -16.95 2.19
C LEU A 9 13.27 -17.27 3.46
N ALA A 10 13.80 -16.91 4.63
CA ALA A 10 13.10 -17.09 5.90
C ALA A 10 11.76 -16.32 5.92
N GLY A 11 11.75 -15.06 5.46
CA GLY A 11 10.52 -14.27 5.37
C GLY A 11 9.46 -14.87 4.45
N ILE A 12 9.86 -15.34 3.27
CA ILE A 12 8.96 -16.03 2.33
C ILE A 12 8.39 -17.32 2.97
N ALA A 13 9.25 -18.11 3.62
CA ALA A 13 8.84 -19.35 4.27
C ALA A 13 7.86 -19.11 5.43
N VAL A 14 8.12 -18.08 6.26
CA VAL A 14 7.22 -17.68 7.35
C VAL A 14 5.88 -17.19 6.80
N CYS A 15 5.86 -16.38 5.75
CA CYS A 15 4.61 -15.95 5.12
C CYS A 15 3.79 -17.13 4.56
N TRP A 16 4.45 -18.12 3.94
CA TRP A 16 3.78 -19.30 3.43
C TRP A 16 3.19 -20.17 4.56
N LEU A 17 3.96 -20.37 5.64
CA LEU A 17 3.51 -21.10 6.83
C LEU A 17 2.34 -20.39 7.50
N PHE A 18 2.43 -19.05 7.62
CA PHE A 18 1.37 -18.19 8.12
C PHE A 18 0.08 -18.33 7.31
N GLY A 19 0.16 -18.31 5.98
CA GLY A 19 -1.00 -18.52 5.11
C GLY A 19 -1.64 -19.91 5.26
N LYS A 20 -0.86 -20.94 5.61
CA LYS A 20 -1.40 -22.26 5.98
C LYS A 20 -2.08 -22.24 7.35
N SER A 21 -1.43 -21.63 8.34
CA SER A 21 -1.96 -21.52 9.71
C SER A 21 -3.27 -20.74 9.75
N LEU A 22 -3.35 -19.62 8.99
CA LEU A 22 -4.57 -18.81 8.90
C LEU A 22 -5.75 -19.61 8.32
N ARG A 23 -5.50 -20.44 7.30
CA ARG A 23 -6.53 -21.31 6.71
C ARG A 23 -6.99 -22.39 7.67
N LEU A 24 -6.07 -22.96 8.45
CA LEU A 24 -6.39 -23.96 9.45
C LEU A 24 -7.21 -23.34 10.59
N PHE A 25 -6.79 -22.16 11.05
CA PHE A 25 -7.48 -21.43 12.12
C PHE A 25 -8.89 -21.01 11.72
N SER A 26 -9.08 -20.49 10.50
CA SER A 26 -10.40 -20.13 9.99
C SER A 26 -11.37 -21.31 9.90
N ARG A 27 -10.86 -22.53 9.66
CA ARG A 27 -11.67 -23.76 9.66
C ARG A 27 -12.10 -24.21 11.06
N LEU A 28 -11.27 -23.94 12.07
CA LEU A 28 -11.49 -24.42 13.44
C LEU A 28 -12.29 -23.43 14.31
N SER A 29 -12.05 -22.14 14.16
CA SER A 29 -12.58 -21.08 15.05
C SER A 29 -13.58 -20.14 14.37
N GLY A 30 -13.93 -20.41 13.10
CA GLY A 30 -14.78 -19.51 12.30
C GLY A 30 -14.00 -18.31 11.73
N GLU A 31 -14.70 -17.48 10.95
CA GLU A 31 -14.12 -16.33 10.29
C GLU A 31 -14.31 -15.05 11.14
N ASP A 32 -13.48 -14.86 12.17
CA ASP A 32 -13.43 -13.57 12.86
C ASP A 32 -12.43 -12.62 12.18
N PRO A 33 -12.92 -11.55 11.53
CA PRO A 33 -12.07 -10.60 10.82
C PRO A 33 -11.11 -9.84 11.72
N ALA A 34 -11.45 -9.64 13.00
CA ALA A 34 -10.60 -8.92 13.95
C ALA A 34 -9.35 -9.74 14.29
N THR A 35 -9.54 -11.01 14.66
CA THR A 35 -8.45 -11.94 14.96
C THR A 35 -7.54 -12.14 13.76
N GLN A 36 -8.10 -12.29 12.56
CA GLN A 36 -7.31 -12.43 11.32
C GLN A 36 -6.47 -11.18 11.03
N THR A 37 -7.02 -9.99 11.28
CA THR A 37 -6.28 -8.71 11.11
C THR A 37 -5.12 -8.61 12.10
N VAL A 38 -5.33 -8.95 13.37
CA VAL A 38 -4.28 -8.96 14.40
C VAL A 38 -3.17 -9.94 14.06
N LEU A 39 -3.53 -11.15 13.63
CA LEU A 39 -2.54 -12.14 13.19
C LEU A 39 -1.71 -11.63 12.00
N LEU A 40 -2.36 -10.96 11.04
CA LEU A 40 -1.66 -10.36 9.90
C LEU A 40 -0.66 -9.27 10.35
N MET A 41 -1.02 -8.48 11.36
CA MET A 41 -0.12 -7.46 11.94
C MET A 41 1.07 -8.07 12.68
N LEU A 42 0.93 -9.26 13.24
CA LEU A 42 2.01 -9.96 13.93
C LEU A 42 3.00 -10.63 12.95
N LEU A 43 2.64 -10.80 11.69
CA LEU A 43 3.50 -11.48 10.71
C LEU A 43 4.89 -10.85 10.55
N PRO A 44 5.07 -9.52 10.42
CA PRO A 44 6.41 -8.93 10.33
C PRO A 44 7.27 -9.20 11.56
N PHE A 45 6.66 -9.12 12.74
CA PHE A 45 7.36 -9.39 14.01
C PHE A 45 7.77 -10.85 14.13
N ALA A 46 6.88 -11.77 13.81
CA ALA A 46 7.19 -13.20 13.79
C ALA A 46 8.31 -13.51 12.79
N SER A 47 8.26 -12.91 11.60
CA SER A 47 9.30 -13.09 10.57
C SER A 47 10.65 -12.56 11.03
N TYR A 48 10.66 -11.39 11.67
CA TYR A 48 11.86 -10.78 12.24
C TYR A 48 12.49 -11.70 13.30
N LEU A 49 11.70 -12.09 14.32
CA LEU A 49 12.19 -12.90 15.44
C LEU A 49 12.71 -14.27 14.98
N ILE A 50 12.00 -14.95 14.09
CA ILE A 50 12.43 -16.24 13.55
C ILE A 50 13.74 -16.10 12.78
N ALA A 51 13.89 -15.07 11.97
CA ALA A 51 15.11 -14.85 11.18
C ALA A 51 16.32 -14.53 12.09
N GLU A 52 16.15 -13.66 13.08
CA GLU A 52 17.20 -13.36 14.09
C GLU A 52 17.63 -14.63 14.83
N HIS A 53 16.67 -15.48 15.22
CA HIS A 53 16.97 -16.75 15.88
C HIS A 53 17.74 -17.73 14.98
N LEU A 54 17.55 -17.65 13.67
CA LEU A 54 18.29 -18.42 12.66
C LEU A 54 19.65 -17.80 12.29
N GLY A 55 20.01 -16.67 12.88
CA GLY A 55 21.25 -15.95 12.58
C GLY A 55 21.26 -15.28 11.18
N VAL A 56 20.07 -14.96 10.66
CA VAL A 56 19.91 -14.26 9.37
C VAL A 56 19.21 -12.91 9.59
N SER A 57 19.19 -12.05 8.54
CA SER A 57 18.65 -10.68 8.68
C SER A 57 17.13 -10.66 8.95
N GLY A 58 16.74 -10.24 10.17
CA GLY A 58 15.35 -10.07 10.56
C GLY A 58 14.64 -8.99 9.76
N ILE A 59 15.31 -7.87 9.46
CA ILE A 59 14.74 -6.76 8.67
C ILE A 59 14.37 -7.26 7.26
N LEU A 60 15.29 -7.97 6.58
CA LEU A 60 15.03 -8.50 5.25
C LEU A 60 13.94 -9.58 5.28
N ALA A 61 13.86 -10.36 6.34
CA ALA A 61 12.80 -11.35 6.51
C ALA A 61 11.43 -10.69 6.65
N ALA A 62 11.31 -9.64 7.47
CA ALA A 62 10.05 -8.90 7.62
C ALA A 62 9.60 -8.25 6.30
N VAL A 63 10.53 -7.64 5.55
CA VAL A 63 10.25 -7.07 4.22
C VAL A 63 9.80 -8.16 3.23
N ALA A 64 10.51 -9.27 3.16
CA ALA A 64 10.18 -10.37 2.26
C ALA A 64 8.82 -11.02 2.59
N ALA A 65 8.49 -11.16 3.89
CA ALA A 65 7.20 -11.63 4.33
C ALA A 65 6.07 -10.69 3.90
N GLY A 66 6.24 -9.38 4.09
CA GLY A 66 5.27 -8.35 3.66
C GLY A 66 5.03 -8.36 2.15
N MET A 67 6.09 -8.39 1.34
CA MET A 67 5.98 -8.50 -0.12
C MET A 67 5.30 -9.80 -0.57
N SER A 68 5.55 -10.90 0.14
CA SER A 68 4.98 -12.21 -0.17
C SER A 68 3.48 -12.31 0.11
N ILE A 69 2.92 -11.48 1.01
CA ILE A 69 1.47 -11.44 1.27
C ILE A 69 0.69 -11.15 -0.02
N THR A 70 1.14 -10.18 -0.79
CA THR A 70 0.47 -9.77 -2.04
C THR A 70 0.43 -10.91 -3.06
N HIS A 71 1.53 -11.69 -3.17
CA HIS A 71 1.63 -12.80 -4.10
C HIS A 71 0.97 -14.11 -3.58
N SER A 72 0.87 -14.27 -2.27
CA SER A 72 0.30 -15.47 -1.64
C SER A 72 -1.19 -15.65 -1.86
N GLY A 73 -1.91 -14.62 -2.31
CA GLY A 73 -3.35 -14.61 -2.50
C GLY A 73 -4.14 -14.66 -1.17
N ILE A 74 -3.49 -14.46 -0.03
CA ILE A 74 -4.14 -14.39 1.29
C ILE A 74 -5.23 -13.32 1.27
N MET A 75 -4.88 -12.08 0.86
CA MET A 75 -5.82 -10.96 0.81
C MET A 75 -6.94 -11.17 -0.22
N ARG A 76 -6.64 -11.82 -1.36
CA ARG A 76 -7.66 -12.07 -2.39
C ARG A 76 -8.77 -13.02 -1.93
N ARG A 77 -8.45 -13.94 -1.01
CA ARG A 77 -9.39 -14.92 -0.45
C ARG A 77 -10.00 -14.49 0.88
N ALA A 78 -9.50 -13.40 1.46
CA ALA A 78 -9.98 -12.90 2.73
C ALA A 78 -11.41 -12.35 2.61
N PRO A 79 -12.26 -12.50 3.65
CA PRO A 79 -13.56 -11.86 3.74
C PRO A 79 -13.47 -10.35 3.54
N LEU A 80 -14.52 -9.74 2.96
CA LEU A 80 -14.55 -8.28 2.71
C LEU A 80 -14.24 -7.46 3.97
N ALA A 81 -14.87 -7.82 5.10
CA ALA A 81 -14.67 -7.14 6.38
C ALA A 81 -13.20 -7.15 6.84
N MET A 82 -12.48 -8.26 6.63
CA MET A 82 -11.05 -8.35 6.94
C MET A 82 -10.23 -7.45 6.02
N ARG A 83 -10.51 -7.44 4.71
CA ARG A 83 -9.77 -6.63 3.74
C ARG A 83 -9.88 -5.13 4.03
N LEU A 84 -11.10 -4.66 4.31
CA LEU A 84 -11.34 -3.25 4.64
C LEU A 84 -10.65 -2.85 5.96
N ARG A 85 -10.81 -3.66 7.02
CA ARG A 85 -10.18 -3.40 8.31
C ARG A 85 -8.66 -3.43 8.22
N ALA A 86 -8.09 -4.46 7.57
CA ALA A 86 -6.65 -4.61 7.43
C ALA A 86 -6.05 -3.40 6.70
N ASN A 87 -6.67 -2.93 5.61
CA ASN A 87 -6.17 -1.77 4.87
C ASN A 87 -6.18 -0.50 5.73
N SER A 88 -7.28 -0.20 6.41
CA SER A 88 -7.39 0.99 7.28
C SER A 88 -6.38 0.94 8.43
N VAL A 89 -6.19 -0.23 9.05
CA VAL A 89 -5.22 -0.41 10.12
C VAL A 89 -3.79 -0.24 9.62
N TRP A 90 -3.46 -0.79 8.44
CA TRP A 90 -2.13 -0.60 7.85
C TRP A 90 -1.83 0.86 7.53
N GLN A 91 -2.77 1.59 6.95
CA GLN A 91 -2.59 3.02 6.67
C GLN A 91 -2.35 3.83 7.97
N MET A 92 -3.12 3.54 9.02
CA MET A 92 -2.93 4.18 10.31
C MET A 92 -1.55 3.85 10.92
N LEU A 93 -1.13 2.59 10.89
CA LEU A 93 0.18 2.17 11.40
C LEU A 93 1.33 2.77 10.60
N GLU A 94 1.22 2.79 9.28
CA GLU A 94 2.22 3.41 8.41
C GLU A 94 2.41 4.89 8.78
N PHE A 95 1.31 5.63 8.94
CA PHE A 95 1.36 7.02 9.35
C PHE A 95 2.02 7.20 10.72
N VAL A 96 1.59 6.42 11.72
CA VAL A 96 2.11 6.51 13.11
C VAL A 96 3.57 6.12 13.16
N PHE A 97 3.96 5.00 12.55
CA PHE A 97 5.34 4.54 12.58
C PHE A 97 6.30 5.47 11.81
N ASN A 98 5.87 5.98 10.66
CA ASN A 98 6.65 6.99 9.95
C ASN A 98 6.85 8.25 10.80
N GLY A 99 5.79 8.76 11.41
CA GLY A 99 5.87 9.90 12.33
C GLY A 99 6.79 9.64 13.53
N MET A 100 6.66 8.45 14.15
CA MET A 100 7.49 8.05 15.29
C MET A 100 8.99 7.96 14.91
N VAL A 101 9.30 7.39 13.76
CA VAL A 101 10.69 7.26 13.28
C VAL A 101 11.32 8.64 13.05
N PHE A 102 10.59 9.58 12.41
CA PHE A 102 11.09 10.93 12.21
C PHE A 102 11.20 11.72 13.52
N LEU A 103 10.30 11.51 14.47
CA LEU A 103 10.39 12.09 15.81
C LEU A 103 11.66 11.59 16.54
N MET A 104 11.91 10.27 16.52
CA MET A 104 13.11 9.69 17.11
C MET A 104 14.38 10.21 16.45
N LEU A 105 14.39 10.36 15.14
CA LEU A 105 15.50 10.98 14.42
C LEU A 105 15.75 12.41 14.90
N GLY A 106 14.70 13.22 15.03
CA GLY A 106 14.79 14.59 15.52
C GLY A 106 15.31 14.68 16.95
N LEU A 107 14.88 13.77 17.83
CA LEU A 107 15.35 13.72 19.23
C LEU A 107 16.83 13.28 19.34
N GLN A 108 17.30 12.41 18.45
CA GLN A 108 18.69 11.94 18.45
C GLN A 108 19.64 12.90 17.74
N LEU A 109 19.14 13.76 16.86
CA LEU A 109 19.95 14.66 16.03
C LEU A 109 20.92 15.56 16.84
N PRO A 110 20.50 16.21 17.94
CA PRO A 110 21.43 17.02 18.73
C PRO A 110 22.60 16.21 19.29
N GLY A 111 22.37 15.03 19.83
CA GLY A 111 23.41 14.15 20.35
C GLY A 111 24.38 13.69 19.25
N ILE A 112 23.87 13.30 18.08
CA ILE A 112 24.68 12.90 16.92
C ILE A 112 25.58 14.08 16.49
N LEU A 113 25.00 15.28 16.38
CA LEU A 113 25.76 16.46 15.99
C LEU A 113 26.86 16.80 17.01
N GLN A 114 26.57 16.81 18.31
CA GLN A 114 27.56 17.09 19.38
C GLN A 114 28.71 16.08 19.30
N THR A 115 28.42 14.79 19.28
CA THR A 115 29.47 13.76 19.22
C THR A 115 30.30 13.87 17.95
N SER A 116 29.72 14.20 16.81
CA SER A 116 30.44 14.38 15.55
C SER A 116 31.35 15.63 15.58
N VAL A 117 30.90 16.73 16.21
CA VAL A 117 31.72 17.93 16.40
C VAL A 117 32.88 17.65 17.35
N GLU A 118 32.65 16.95 18.46
CA GLU A 118 33.70 16.57 19.42
C GLU A 118 34.77 15.68 18.75
N GLN A 119 34.36 14.70 17.95
CA GLN A 119 35.30 13.84 17.22
C GLN A 119 36.09 14.61 16.15
N ALA A 120 35.42 15.49 15.38
CA ALA A 120 36.09 16.32 14.39
C ALA A 120 37.10 17.29 15.03
N ASN A 121 36.88 17.71 16.27
CA ASN A 121 37.82 18.54 17.00
C ASN A 121 38.97 17.72 17.61
N ALA A 122 38.76 16.43 17.87
CA ALA A 122 39.77 15.54 18.46
C ALA A 122 40.74 14.97 17.40
N ASP A 123 40.33 14.82 16.15
CA ASP A 123 41.18 14.33 15.05
C ASP A 123 41.45 15.46 14.03
N PRO A 124 42.69 15.94 13.88
CA PRO A 124 43.05 17.00 12.93
C PRO A 124 42.76 16.67 11.45
N ASN A 125 42.55 15.37 11.12
CA ASN A 125 42.30 14.92 9.76
C ASN A 125 40.81 14.93 9.41
N VAL A 126 39.89 15.04 10.39
CA VAL A 126 38.44 15.03 10.17
C VAL A 126 37.91 16.46 10.31
N GLN A 127 37.61 17.08 9.17
CA GLN A 127 37.01 18.42 9.18
C GLN A 127 35.51 18.31 8.95
N LEU A 128 34.69 19.03 9.69
CA LEU A 128 33.21 19.00 9.59
C LEU A 128 32.72 19.20 8.16
N TRP A 129 33.35 20.07 7.38
CA TRP A 129 32.94 20.30 5.99
C TRP A 129 33.14 19.06 5.09
N MET A 130 34.13 18.19 5.42
CA MET A 130 34.31 16.91 4.69
C MET A 130 33.12 15.99 4.91
N LEU A 131 32.60 15.86 6.12
CA LEU A 131 31.44 15.07 6.43
C LEU A 131 30.18 15.54 5.65
N PHE A 132 30.01 16.86 5.52
CA PHE A 132 28.92 17.40 4.67
C PHE A 132 29.14 17.09 3.18
N THR A 133 30.38 17.15 2.72
CA THR A 133 30.72 16.80 1.33
C THR A 133 30.44 15.32 1.08
N ASP A 134 30.76 14.45 2.01
CA ASP A 134 30.50 13.02 1.93
C ASP A 134 29.00 12.71 1.87
N ILE A 135 28.17 13.42 2.66
CA ILE A 135 26.71 13.32 2.57
C ILE A 135 26.22 13.62 1.15
N VAL A 136 26.72 14.71 0.54
CA VAL A 136 26.31 15.10 -0.83
C VAL A 136 26.79 14.09 -1.86
N ILE A 137 28.03 13.59 -1.72
CA ILE A 137 28.61 12.58 -2.61
C ILE A 137 27.80 11.26 -2.52
N ILE A 138 27.55 10.78 -1.30
CA ILE A 138 26.77 9.56 -1.07
C ILE A 138 25.37 9.71 -1.65
N TYR A 139 24.69 10.82 -1.37
CA TYR A 139 23.37 11.09 -1.92
C TYR A 139 23.39 11.12 -3.46
N GLY A 140 24.36 11.82 -4.06
CA GLY A 140 24.55 11.87 -5.51
C GLY A 140 24.77 10.49 -6.11
N ALA A 141 25.66 9.68 -5.51
CA ALA A 141 25.91 8.32 -5.95
C ALA A 141 24.63 7.45 -5.90
N LEU A 142 23.87 7.57 -4.81
CA LEU A 142 22.59 6.86 -4.67
C LEU A 142 21.56 7.30 -5.71
N MET A 143 21.52 8.58 -6.06
CA MET A 143 20.65 9.08 -7.12
C MET A 143 21.05 8.56 -8.50
N ILE A 144 22.35 8.54 -8.79
CA ILE A 144 22.87 7.99 -10.05
C ILE A 144 22.53 6.49 -10.19
N VAL A 145 22.75 5.72 -9.14
CA VAL A 145 22.41 4.28 -9.14
C VAL A 145 20.91 4.07 -9.37
N ARG A 146 20.06 4.84 -8.69
CA ARG A 146 18.61 4.74 -8.81
C ARG A 146 18.12 5.14 -10.21
N PHE A 147 18.60 6.27 -10.72
CA PHE A 147 18.28 6.73 -12.07
C PHE A 147 18.73 5.70 -13.12
N SER A 148 19.96 5.20 -13.01
CA SER A 148 20.50 4.18 -13.90
C SER A 148 19.67 2.90 -13.88
N TRP A 149 19.23 2.47 -12.69
CA TRP A 149 18.36 1.31 -12.54
C TRP A 149 17.00 1.51 -13.23
N LEU A 150 16.34 2.64 -13.01
CA LEU A 150 15.06 2.96 -13.66
C LEU A 150 15.22 3.04 -15.20
N TRP A 151 16.29 3.67 -15.65
CA TRP A 151 16.60 3.78 -17.07
C TRP A 151 16.86 2.41 -17.72
N ILE A 152 17.66 1.56 -17.08
CA ILE A 152 17.95 0.18 -17.55
C ILE A 152 16.66 -0.63 -17.58
N MET A 153 15.84 -0.57 -16.51
CA MET A 153 14.58 -1.30 -16.43
C MET A 153 13.62 -0.88 -17.55
N GLN A 154 13.49 0.43 -17.80
CA GLN A 154 12.71 0.94 -18.92
C GLN A 154 13.23 0.42 -20.27
N ARG A 155 14.56 0.37 -20.45
CA ARG A 155 15.18 -0.12 -21.69
C ARG A 155 14.93 -1.61 -21.91
N ILE A 156 15.03 -2.40 -20.85
CA ILE A 156 14.76 -3.84 -20.87
C ILE A 156 13.27 -4.08 -21.14
N SER A 157 12.40 -3.39 -20.44
CA SER A 157 10.95 -3.51 -20.63
C SER A 157 10.52 -3.23 -22.06
N ARG A 158 11.03 -2.15 -22.67
CA ARG A 158 10.77 -1.85 -24.09
C ARG A 158 11.26 -2.93 -25.05
N ARG A 159 12.33 -3.66 -24.72
CA ARG A 159 12.93 -4.66 -25.61
C ARG A 159 12.29 -6.04 -25.51
N PHE A 160 11.82 -6.42 -24.31
CA PHE A 160 11.32 -7.76 -24.02
C PHE A 160 9.79 -7.86 -23.87
N MET A 161 9.09 -6.77 -23.61
CA MET A 161 7.65 -6.77 -23.30
C MET A 161 6.79 -6.16 -24.42
N THR A 162 7.02 -6.51 -25.67
CA THR A 162 6.28 -6.01 -26.84
C THR A 162 4.78 -6.40 -26.84
N LYS A 163 4.32 -7.27 -25.95
CA LYS A 163 2.94 -7.81 -25.94
C LYS A 163 2.05 -7.40 -24.77
N ARG A 164 2.56 -6.65 -23.80
CA ARG A 164 1.72 -6.07 -22.74
C ARG A 164 2.12 -4.62 -22.56
N PRO A 165 1.19 -3.65 -22.73
CA PRO A 165 1.39 -2.29 -22.27
C PRO A 165 1.37 -2.33 -20.74
N MET A 166 2.52 -2.68 -20.15
CA MET A 166 2.70 -2.54 -18.70
C MET A 166 2.99 -1.08 -18.38
N GLU A 167 2.60 -0.63 -17.20
CA GLU A 167 2.72 0.71 -16.61
C GLU A 167 4.06 1.45 -16.82
N PHE A 168 5.10 0.77 -17.28
CA PHE A 168 6.39 1.32 -17.71
C PHE A 168 6.39 1.74 -19.20
N GLY A 169 5.28 2.31 -19.67
CA GLY A 169 5.22 3.01 -20.94
C GLY A 169 6.32 4.07 -21.02
N SER A 170 6.57 4.58 -22.19
CA SER A 170 7.63 5.52 -22.54
C SER A 170 7.76 6.71 -21.57
N TYR A 171 8.31 6.49 -20.36
CA TYR A 171 8.61 7.59 -19.45
C TYR A 171 9.63 8.52 -20.10
N SER A 172 9.31 9.80 -20.08
CA SER A 172 10.23 10.89 -20.43
C SER A 172 11.41 10.86 -19.45
N THR A 173 12.59 11.33 -19.89
CA THR A 173 13.76 11.49 -19.00
C THR A 173 13.42 12.30 -17.74
N ARG A 174 12.48 13.24 -17.86
CA ARG A 174 11.99 14.07 -16.76
C ARG A 174 11.18 13.27 -15.75
N GLU A 175 10.32 12.38 -16.20
CA GLU A 175 9.55 11.48 -15.33
C GLU A 175 10.46 10.49 -14.60
N LEU A 176 11.51 10.00 -15.26
CA LEU A 176 12.53 9.18 -14.63
C LEU A 176 13.30 9.96 -13.53
N LEU A 177 13.60 11.23 -13.76
CA LEU A 177 14.18 12.08 -12.73
C LEU A 177 13.22 12.28 -11.57
N VAL A 178 11.96 12.62 -11.83
CA VAL A 178 10.92 12.72 -10.78
C VAL A 178 10.82 11.43 -9.96
N ALA A 179 10.75 10.28 -10.62
CA ALA A 179 10.69 8.98 -9.95
C ALA A 179 11.96 8.68 -9.12
N SER A 180 13.12 9.16 -9.58
CA SER A 180 14.38 9.02 -8.83
C SER A 180 14.38 9.87 -7.58
N PHE A 181 13.95 11.13 -7.66
CA PHE A 181 13.90 12.05 -6.52
C PHE A 181 12.73 11.79 -5.56
N ALA A 182 11.61 11.24 -6.04
CA ALA A 182 10.46 10.86 -5.21
C ALA A 182 10.78 9.76 -4.19
N GLY A 183 11.88 9.03 -4.35
CA GLY A 183 12.29 8.00 -3.41
C GLY A 183 12.97 8.54 -2.16
N VAL A 184 12.20 9.15 -1.30
CA VAL A 184 12.68 9.61 0.01
C VAL A 184 13.17 8.42 0.83
N ARG A 185 14.33 8.59 1.45
CA ARG A 185 14.93 7.59 2.34
C ARG A 185 14.62 7.99 3.78
N GLY A 186 14.13 7.03 4.56
CA GLY A 186 13.67 7.33 5.92
C GLY A 186 13.80 6.14 6.86
N ALA A 187 12.70 5.61 7.30
CA ALA A 187 12.58 4.64 8.38
C ALA A 187 13.54 3.44 8.29
N ILE A 188 13.62 2.78 7.13
CA ILE A 188 14.46 1.57 6.97
C ILE A 188 15.94 1.90 7.11
N THR A 189 16.40 3.02 6.53
CA THR A 189 17.81 3.43 6.62
C THR A 189 18.17 3.78 8.06
N LEU A 190 17.29 4.53 8.76
CA LEU A 190 17.49 4.88 10.16
C LEU A 190 17.49 3.64 11.06
N ALA A 191 16.52 2.75 10.90
CA ALA A 191 16.48 1.50 11.65
C ALA A 191 17.72 0.64 11.42
N GLY A 192 18.18 0.52 10.17
CA GLY A 192 19.39 -0.22 9.82
C GLY A 192 20.64 0.36 10.47
N VAL A 193 20.79 1.68 10.51
CA VAL A 193 21.96 2.33 11.11
C VAL A 193 21.93 2.29 12.62
N LEU A 194 20.77 2.49 13.24
CA LEU A 194 20.60 2.38 14.69
C LEU A 194 20.75 0.95 15.22
N SER A 195 20.55 -0.07 14.37
CA SER A 195 20.79 -1.47 14.73
C SER A 195 22.26 -1.87 14.78
N ILE A 196 23.20 -0.97 14.38
CA ILE A 196 24.64 -1.23 14.51
C ILE A 196 24.99 -1.35 15.99
N PRO A 197 25.58 -2.49 16.43
CA PRO A 197 25.91 -2.72 17.84
C PRO A 197 26.93 -1.70 18.36
N LEU A 198 26.90 -1.43 19.66
CA LEU A 198 27.88 -0.58 20.31
C LEU A 198 29.25 -1.26 20.37
N LEU A 199 29.26 -2.54 20.67
CA LEU A 199 30.46 -3.36 20.84
C LEU A 199 30.50 -4.48 19.80
N LEU A 200 31.68 -4.76 19.32
CA LEU A 200 31.97 -5.97 18.54
C LEU A 200 31.94 -7.20 19.43
N SER A 201 31.86 -8.39 18.83
CA SER A 201 31.87 -9.67 19.55
C SER A 201 33.15 -9.92 20.38
N ASN A 202 34.20 -9.17 20.11
CA ASN A 202 35.47 -9.17 20.89
C ASN A 202 35.48 -8.18 22.07
N GLY A 203 34.39 -7.43 22.31
CA GLY A 203 34.27 -6.44 23.37
C GLY A 203 34.84 -5.07 23.05
N GLU A 204 35.39 -4.84 21.86
CA GLU A 204 35.87 -3.52 21.39
C GLU A 204 34.72 -2.69 20.85
N ASP A 205 34.87 -1.36 20.90
CA ASP A 205 33.90 -0.43 20.31
C ASP A 205 33.80 -0.62 18.78
N PHE A 206 32.58 -0.53 18.23
CA PHE A 206 32.41 -0.61 16.79
C PHE A 206 33.09 0.60 16.10
N PRO A 207 34.05 0.36 15.18
CA PRO A 207 34.83 1.43 14.58
C PRO A 207 33.94 2.34 13.73
N ALA A 208 34.16 3.65 13.83
CA ALA A 208 33.46 4.70 13.06
C ALA A 208 31.91 4.66 13.17
N ARG A 209 31.35 4.05 14.23
CA ARG A 209 29.89 3.91 14.39
C ARG A 209 29.17 5.26 14.38
N TYR A 210 29.72 6.25 15.07
CA TYR A 210 29.11 7.59 15.14
C TYR A 210 29.17 8.31 13.80
N GLU A 211 30.25 8.17 13.04
CA GLU A 211 30.36 8.71 11.69
C GLU A 211 29.34 8.08 10.73
N LEU A 212 29.16 6.76 10.81
CA LEU A 212 28.13 6.07 10.02
C LEU A 212 26.72 6.56 10.35
N ILE A 213 26.41 6.77 11.63
CA ILE A 213 25.12 7.30 12.07
C ILE A 213 24.95 8.74 11.58
N PHE A 214 25.99 9.57 11.68
CA PHE A 214 25.96 10.94 11.19
C PHE A 214 25.73 11.01 9.68
N LEU A 215 26.49 10.26 8.90
CA LEU A 215 26.38 10.23 7.44
C LEU A 215 24.99 9.73 7.00
N ALA A 216 24.49 8.66 7.61
CA ALA A 216 23.18 8.14 7.28
C ALA A 216 22.05 9.12 7.64
N THR A 217 22.10 9.71 8.83
CA THR A 217 21.16 10.74 9.28
C THR A 217 21.21 11.96 8.36
N GLY A 218 22.41 12.40 8.02
CA GLY A 218 22.65 13.51 7.09
C GLY A 218 22.08 13.23 5.70
N VAL A 219 22.29 12.03 5.15
CA VAL A 219 21.73 11.62 3.85
C VAL A 219 20.19 11.59 3.91
N ILE A 220 19.59 11.11 5.01
CA ILE A 220 18.12 11.11 5.18
C ILE A 220 17.60 12.55 5.17
N LEU A 221 18.14 13.44 6.00
CA LEU A 221 17.72 14.83 6.08
C LEU A 221 17.94 15.58 4.76
N PHE A 222 19.09 15.38 4.12
CA PHE A 222 19.40 15.98 2.83
C PHE A 222 18.44 15.50 1.74
N SER A 223 18.12 14.19 1.71
CA SER A 223 17.15 13.63 0.77
C SER A 223 15.75 14.20 0.95
N LEU A 224 15.33 14.42 2.20
CA LEU A 224 14.05 15.06 2.54
C LEU A 224 14.04 16.52 2.05
N LEU A 225 15.08 17.29 2.36
CA LEU A 225 15.19 18.69 1.95
C LEU A 225 15.14 18.82 0.41
N VAL A 226 15.94 18.02 -0.29
CA VAL A 226 15.98 18.01 -1.76
C VAL A 226 14.62 17.57 -2.32
N GLY A 227 13.97 16.56 -1.72
CA GLY A 227 12.65 16.10 -2.12
C GLY A 227 11.58 17.19 -1.99
N VAL A 228 11.53 17.87 -0.86
CA VAL A 228 10.56 18.95 -0.60
C VAL A 228 10.76 20.15 -1.55
N VAL A 229 11.99 20.48 -1.89
CA VAL A 229 12.28 21.65 -2.74
C VAL A 229 12.23 21.30 -4.22
N LEU A 230 12.93 20.23 -4.62
CA LEU A 230 13.14 19.91 -6.03
C LEU A 230 11.93 19.21 -6.68
N LEU A 231 11.23 18.34 -5.92
CA LEU A 231 10.12 17.58 -6.48
C LEU A 231 8.96 18.46 -6.99
N PRO A 232 8.47 19.48 -6.25
CA PRO A 232 7.46 20.40 -6.77
C PRO A 232 7.94 21.20 -7.99
N MET A 233 9.23 21.54 -8.06
CA MET A 233 9.80 22.25 -9.21
C MET A 233 9.84 21.35 -10.46
N LEU A 234 10.20 20.10 -10.30
CA LEU A 234 10.23 19.11 -11.39
C LEU A 234 8.82 18.79 -11.89
N LEU A 235 7.84 18.70 -10.96
CA LEU A 235 6.44 18.39 -11.28
C LEU A 235 5.74 19.53 -12.02
N ARG A 236 6.11 20.81 -11.83
CA ARG A 236 5.50 21.96 -12.52
C ARG A 236 5.61 21.93 -14.05
N GLY A 237 6.40 21.08 -14.61
CA GLY A 237 6.55 20.98 -16.06
C GLY A 237 6.37 19.54 -16.59
N VAL A 238 5.98 18.63 -15.75
CA VAL A 238 5.38 17.37 -16.14
C VAL A 238 3.89 17.69 -16.26
N GLU A 239 3.42 17.95 -17.47
CA GLU A 239 2.00 17.96 -17.80
C GLU A 239 1.46 16.66 -17.23
N GLY A 240 0.48 16.78 -16.34
CA GLY A 240 0.12 15.73 -15.39
C GLY A 240 0.08 14.38 -16.07
N ILE A 241 0.69 13.37 -15.41
CA ILE A 241 0.52 11.95 -15.74
C ILE A 241 -0.85 11.86 -16.39
N ASP A 242 -0.87 11.52 -17.66
CA ASP A 242 -2.03 11.72 -18.52
C ASP A 242 -3.27 11.11 -17.83
N LYS A 243 -3.96 11.97 -17.04
CA LYS A 243 -5.16 11.57 -16.29
C LYS A 243 -6.21 11.00 -17.25
N SER A 244 -6.07 11.33 -18.54
CA SER A 244 -6.90 10.78 -19.59
C SER A 244 -6.49 9.35 -19.92
N ALA A 245 -5.20 9.05 -20.08
CA ALA A 245 -4.72 7.71 -20.37
C ALA A 245 -5.03 6.75 -19.20
N HIS A 246 -4.80 7.18 -17.97
CA HIS A 246 -5.13 6.38 -16.78
C HIS A 246 -6.64 6.19 -16.59
N ARG A 247 -7.45 7.22 -16.89
CA ARG A 247 -8.92 7.07 -16.93
C ARG A 247 -9.36 6.08 -18.00
N HIS A 248 -8.80 6.18 -19.20
CA HIS A 248 -9.11 5.24 -20.30
C HIS A 248 -8.70 3.81 -19.93
N GLU A 249 -7.55 3.62 -19.30
CA GLU A 249 -7.12 2.31 -18.80
C GLU A 249 -8.12 1.74 -17.78
N ILE A 250 -8.51 2.54 -16.78
CA ILE A 250 -9.51 2.12 -15.78
C ILE A 250 -10.86 1.84 -16.45
N GLN A 251 -11.29 2.66 -17.41
CA GLN A 251 -12.53 2.45 -18.13
C GLN A 251 -12.51 1.16 -18.96
N ASN A 252 -11.43 0.92 -19.68
CA ASN A 252 -11.26 -0.32 -20.46
C ASN A 252 -11.24 -1.54 -19.55
N ALA A 253 -10.52 -1.49 -18.43
CA ALA A 253 -10.51 -2.56 -17.44
C ALA A 253 -11.91 -2.79 -16.84
N ARG A 254 -12.66 -1.74 -16.53
CA ARG A 254 -14.05 -1.86 -16.05
C ARG A 254 -14.97 -2.47 -17.09
N ALA A 255 -14.81 -2.12 -18.36
CA ALA A 255 -15.60 -2.71 -19.46
C ALA A 255 -15.28 -4.20 -19.61
N GLU A 256 -14.02 -4.59 -19.58
CA GLU A 256 -13.59 -6.00 -19.64
C GLU A 256 -14.12 -6.79 -18.42
N MET A 257 -14.00 -6.23 -17.22
CA MET A 257 -14.56 -6.84 -16.00
C MET A 257 -16.07 -7.02 -16.08
N ALA A 258 -16.79 -6.04 -16.60
CA ALA A 258 -18.25 -6.12 -16.79
C ALA A 258 -18.63 -7.21 -17.81
N GLY A 259 -17.86 -7.35 -18.89
CA GLY A 259 -18.03 -8.42 -19.87
C GLY A 259 -17.89 -9.82 -19.26
N VAL A 260 -16.82 -10.03 -18.47
CA VAL A 260 -16.60 -11.31 -17.75
C VAL A 260 -17.70 -11.57 -16.73
N ALA A 261 -18.18 -10.52 -16.04
CA ALA A 261 -19.27 -10.65 -15.07
C ALA A 261 -20.59 -11.05 -15.74
N ILE A 262 -20.93 -10.45 -16.88
CA ILE A 262 -22.15 -10.82 -17.66
C ILE A 262 -22.09 -12.27 -18.12
N GLU A 263 -20.93 -12.73 -18.61
CA GLU A 263 -20.75 -14.13 -19.01
C GLU A 263 -20.87 -15.09 -17.82
N SER A 264 -20.38 -14.69 -16.64
CA SER A 264 -20.52 -15.47 -15.41
C SER A 264 -21.98 -15.56 -14.94
N LEU A 265 -22.74 -14.47 -15.08
CA LEU A 265 -24.19 -14.44 -14.79
C LEU A 265 -24.95 -15.36 -15.72
N ARG A 266 -24.63 -15.34 -17.02
CA ARG A 266 -25.27 -16.25 -18.00
C ARG A 266 -25.03 -17.71 -17.64
N LYS A 267 -23.81 -18.09 -17.29
CA LYS A 267 -23.50 -19.47 -16.86
C LYS A 267 -24.20 -19.85 -15.56
N MET A 268 -24.37 -18.90 -14.63
CA MET A 268 -25.16 -19.14 -13.42
C MET A 268 -26.64 -19.34 -13.73
N GLU A 269 -27.23 -18.51 -14.59
CA GLU A 269 -28.62 -18.66 -15.06
C GLU A 269 -28.84 -20.01 -15.70
N GLU A 270 -27.96 -20.44 -16.62
CA GLU A 270 -28.02 -21.75 -17.27
C GLU A 270 -27.95 -22.90 -16.26
N ARG A 271 -27.16 -22.80 -15.21
CA ARG A 271 -27.07 -23.81 -14.15
C ARG A 271 -28.33 -23.87 -13.30
N LEU A 272 -28.87 -22.72 -12.89
CA LEU A 272 -30.07 -22.63 -12.08
C LEU A 272 -31.31 -23.17 -12.84
N ILE A 273 -31.37 -22.97 -14.17
CA ILE A 273 -32.43 -23.56 -15.03
C ILE A 273 -32.26 -25.08 -15.15
N ALA A 274 -31.03 -25.58 -15.16
CA ALA A 274 -30.76 -27.03 -15.27
C ALA A 274 -30.92 -27.76 -13.93
N ASP A 275 -30.90 -27.07 -12.81
CA ASP A 275 -31.04 -27.65 -11.47
C ASP A 275 -32.52 -27.74 -11.10
N THR A 276 -33.04 -28.97 -11.18
CA THR A 276 -34.47 -29.26 -10.96
C THR A 276 -34.87 -29.25 -9.48
N GLU A 277 -33.92 -29.20 -8.56
CA GLU A 277 -34.17 -29.19 -7.10
C GLU A 277 -34.56 -27.80 -6.56
N GLU A 278 -34.10 -26.71 -7.17
CA GLU A 278 -34.54 -25.37 -6.83
C GLU A 278 -35.75 -24.97 -7.68
N ASN A 279 -36.93 -24.99 -7.08
CA ASN A 279 -38.20 -24.57 -7.71
C ASN A 279 -38.23 -23.03 -7.89
N ILE A 280 -37.30 -22.50 -8.70
CA ILE A 280 -37.20 -21.08 -8.99
C ILE A 280 -38.13 -20.74 -10.16
N ASP A 281 -38.92 -19.68 -9.98
CA ASP A 281 -39.72 -19.13 -11.05
C ASP A 281 -38.79 -18.60 -12.16
N ASN A 282 -38.88 -19.25 -13.34
CA ASN A 282 -38.04 -18.91 -14.50
C ASN A 282 -38.29 -17.47 -15.00
N GLU A 283 -39.47 -16.90 -14.75
CA GLU A 283 -39.78 -15.51 -15.12
C GLU A 283 -39.05 -14.53 -14.17
N LEU A 284 -39.12 -14.80 -12.89
CA LEU A 284 -38.39 -14.04 -11.87
C LEU A 284 -36.85 -14.12 -12.09
N LEU A 285 -36.31 -15.31 -12.40
CA LEU A 285 -34.90 -15.50 -12.68
C LEU A 285 -34.42 -14.63 -13.85
N LYS A 286 -35.20 -14.64 -14.97
CA LYS A 286 -34.89 -13.81 -16.14
C LYS A 286 -34.99 -12.32 -15.86
N GLU A 287 -35.98 -11.88 -15.08
CA GLU A 287 -36.15 -10.49 -14.71
C GLU A 287 -34.94 -10.01 -13.89
N VAL A 288 -34.54 -10.76 -12.86
CA VAL A 288 -33.39 -10.42 -11.99
C VAL A 288 -32.10 -10.44 -12.80
N SER A 289 -31.84 -11.47 -13.59
CA SER A 289 -30.65 -11.58 -14.43
C SER A 289 -30.56 -10.43 -15.44
N SER A 290 -31.66 -10.07 -16.10
CA SER A 290 -31.74 -8.93 -17.02
C SER A 290 -31.46 -7.61 -16.32
N ARG A 291 -32.00 -7.37 -15.12
CA ARG A 291 -31.79 -6.15 -14.33
C ARG A 291 -30.32 -5.99 -13.90
N VAL A 292 -29.69 -7.07 -13.43
CA VAL A 292 -28.27 -7.05 -13.05
C VAL A 292 -27.37 -6.85 -14.28
N SER A 293 -27.66 -7.56 -15.37
CA SER A 293 -26.91 -7.46 -16.62
C SER A 293 -27.02 -6.07 -17.26
N SER A 294 -28.19 -5.42 -17.20
CA SER A 294 -28.37 -4.06 -17.70
C SER A 294 -27.56 -3.02 -16.94
N ASN A 295 -27.39 -3.20 -15.63
CA ASN A 295 -26.51 -2.36 -14.81
C ASN A 295 -25.03 -2.51 -15.18
N LEU A 296 -24.60 -3.73 -15.52
CA LEU A 296 -23.24 -4.01 -15.98
C LEU A 296 -23.00 -3.47 -17.40
N ARG A 297 -23.97 -3.63 -18.32
CA ARG A 297 -23.90 -3.10 -19.69
C ARG A 297 -23.74 -1.58 -19.71
N ARG A 298 -24.45 -0.85 -18.87
CA ARG A 298 -24.27 0.61 -18.74
C ARG A 298 -22.83 1.05 -18.41
N ARG A 299 -22.02 0.17 -17.81
CA ARG A 299 -20.60 0.44 -17.58
C ARG A 299 -19.75 0.27 -18.83
N ILE A 300 -20.23 -0.49 -19.82
CA ILE A 300 -19.55 -0.74 -21.10
C ILE A 300 -19.92 0.35 -22.12
N ASP A 301 -21.20 0.73 -22.19
CA ASP A 301 -21.76 1.62 -23.22
C ASP A 301 -21.42 3.10 -22.99
N GLY A 302 -20.77 3.46 -21.86
CA GLY A 302 -20.46 4.84 -21.46
C GLY A 302 -19.48 5.61 -22.36
N ASN A 303 -19.20 5.14 -23.57
CA ASN A 303 -18.16 5.70 -24.44
C ASN A 303 -18.63 6.77 -25.42
N GLU A 304 -19.91 6.96 -25.65
CA GLU A 304 -20.39 7.91 -26.69
C GLU A 304 -20.72 9.33 -26.17
N ASP A 305 -20.94 9.49 -24.84
CA ASP A 305 -21.14 10.80 -24.18
C ASP A 305 -20.47 10.82 -22.80
N ALA A 306 -19.15 10.71 -22.79
CA ALA A 306 -18.36 10.54 -21.53
C ALA A 306 -18.59 11.69 -20.52
N GLU A 307 -18.75 12.93 -20.97
CA GLU A 307 -19.07 14.09 -20.11
C GLU A 307 -20.47 13.99 -19.51
N ARG A 308 -21.45 13.61 -20.31
CA ARG A 308 -22.84 13.50 -19.87
C ARG A 308 -23.02 12.30 -18.94
N ALA A 309 -22.34 11.20 -19.20
CA ALA A 309 -22.31 10.02 -18.33
C ALA A 309 -21.65 10.32 -16.99
N LEU A 310 -20.51 11.04 -16.97
CA LEU A 310 -19.86 11.50 -15.76
C LEU A 310 -20.72 12.47 -14.95
N PHE A 311 -21.41 13.39 -15.64
CA PHE A 311 -22.33 14.31 -14.98
C PHE A 311 -23.52 13.57 -14.37
N ALA A 312 -24.11 12.61 -15.08
CA ALA A 312 -25.19 11.77 -14.59
C ALA A 312 -24.76 10.91 -13.39
N GLU A 313 -23.57 10.30 -13.44
CA GLU A 313 -23.01 9.52 -12.34
C GLU A 313 -22.77 10.41 -11.09
N ASN A 314 -22.22 11.62 -11.28
CA ASN A 314 -22.04 12.58 -10.19
C ASN A 314 -23.38 13.05 -9.59
N LEU A 315 -24.38 13.28 -10.44
CA LEU A 315 -25.71 13.68 -9.99
C LEU A 315 -26.39 12.54 -9.21
N GLU A 316 -26.37 11.32 -9.73
CA GLU A 316 -26.89 10.13 -9.05
C GLU A 316 -26.23 9.92 -7.69
N ARG A 317 -24.91 10.07 -7.62
CA ARG A 317 -24.14 10.00 -6.39
C ARG A 317 -24.59 11.05 -5.38
N ARG A 318 -24.77 12.31 -5.79
CA ARG A 318 -25.27 13.39 -4.91
C ARG A 318 -26.66 13.09 -4.37
N PHE A 319 -27.54 12.54 -5.17
CA PHE A 319 -28.86 12.12 -4.72
C PHE A 319 -28.77 10.99 -3.70
N ARG A 320 -27.96 9.96 -3.97
CA ARG A 320 -27.76 8.85 -3.04
C ARG A 320 -27.14 9.30 -1.70
N LEU A 321 -26.14 10.16 -1.71
CA LEU A 321 -25.56 10.71 -0.49
C LEU A 321 -26.56 11.55 0.31
N THR A 322 -27.43 12.30 -0.38
CA THR A 322 -28.50 13.07 0.28
C THR A 322 -29.51 12.14 0.94
N ALA A 323 -29.91 11.07 0.26
CA ALA A 323 -30.81 10.08 0.82
C ALA A 323 -30.20 9.38 2.05
N LEU A 324 -28.95 8.92 1.97
CA LEU A 324 -28.25 8.28 3.10
C LEU A 324 -28.14 9.20 4.31
N ARG A 325 -27.92 10.52 4.12
CA ARG A 325 -27.91 11.49 5.22
C ARG A 325 -29.28 11.62 5.88
N ALA A 326 -30.35 11.62 5.09
CA ALA A 326 -31.71 11.65 5.61
C ALA A 326 -32.05 10.37 6.39
N GLU A 327 -31.71 9.20 5.84
CA GLU A 327 -31.88 7.91 6.50
C GLU A 327 -31.11 7.87 7.85
N ARG A 328 -29.87 8.35 7.87
CA ARG A 328 -29.06 8.44 9.09
C ARG A 328 -29.71 9.33 10.14
N ALA A 329 -30.24 10.48 9.76
CA ALA A 329 -30.96 11.37 10.66
C ALA A 329 -32.22 10.69 11.24
N GLU A 330 -32.96 9.93 10.41
CA GLU A 330 -34.14 9.20 10.86
C GLU A 330 -33.78 8.05 11.81
N VAL A 331 -32.68 7.34 11.60
CA VAL A 331 -32.20 6.31 12.55
C VAL A 331 -31.98 6.91 13.94
N TYR A 332 -31.34 8.08 14.03
CA TYR A 332 -31.18 8.78 15.33
C TYR A 332 -32.51 9.21 15.92
N HIS A 333 -33.44 9.70 15.10
CA HIS A 333 -34.79 10.09 15.55
C HIS A 333 -35.59 8.89 16.09
N LEU A 334 -35.56 7.77 15.37
CA LEU A 334 -36.21 6.51 15.80
C LEU A 334 -35.63 6.01 17.13
N ARG A 335 -34.33 6.18 17.34
CA ARG A 335 -33.70 5.84 18.62
C ARG A 335 -34.10 6.79 19.73
N ALA A 336 -34.10 8.09 19.47
CA ALA A 336 -34.51 9.11 20.44
C ALA A 336 -35.98 8.94 20.89
N THR A 337 -36.86 8.51 19.97
CA THR A 337 -38.26 8.19 20.24
C THR A 337 -38.47 6.77 20.75
N GLN A 338 -37.41 6.03 21.08
CA GLN A 338 -37.42 4.66 21.61
C GLN A 338 -38.13 3.62 20.71
N LYS A 339 -38.26 3.89 19.40
CA LYS A 339 -38.87 2.98 18.46
C LYS A 339 -37.92 1.82 18.04
N ILE A 340 -36.64 2.01 18.21
CA ILE A 340 -35.63 1.00 17.95
C ILE A 340 -34.67 0.81 19.13
N SER A 341 -34.11 -0.39 19.26
CA SER A 341 -33.07 -0.70 20.25
C SER A 341 -31.72 -0.06 19.89
N ASN A 342 -30.81 0.03 20.85
CA ASN A 342 -29.45 0.50 20.59
C ASN A 342 -28.69 -0.44 19.64
N GLU A 343 -28.93 -1.73 19.77
CA GLU A 343 -28.32 -2.75 18.90
C GLU A 343 -28.79 -2.59 17.43
N ALA A 344 -30.09 -2.37 17.23
CA ALA A 344 -30.64 -2.10 15.91
C ALA A 344 -30.09 -0.80 15.31
N MET A 345 -29.97 0.27 16.12
CA MET A 345 -29.36 1.53 15.68
C MET A 345 -27.93 1.33 15.20
N VAL A 346 -27.08 0.64 15.98
CA VAL A 346 -25.67 0.40 15.63
C VAL A 346 -25.57 -0.40 14.32
N LYS A 347 -26.42 -1.40 14.14
CA LYS A 347 -26.47 -2.20 12.92
C LYS A 347 -26.86 -1.37 11.70
N LEU A 348 -27.94 -0.58 11.82
CA LEU A 348 -28.43 0.27 10.71
C LEU A 348 -27.40 1.34 10.34
N LEU A 349 -26.75 1.98 11.33
CA LEU A 349 -25.69 2.94 11.07
C LEU A 349 -24.49 2.29 10.37
N HIS A 350 -24.11 1.08 10.75
CA HIS A 350 -23.04 0.34 10.08
C HIS A 350 -23.39 0.05 8.62
N ASP A 351 -24.63 -0.36 8.34
CA ASP A 351 -25.08 -0.63 6.96
C ASP A 351 -25.06 0.66 6.10
N LEU A 352 -25.50 1.80 6.69
CA LEU A 352 -25.43 3.11 6.03
C LEU A 352 -23.98 3.56 5.78
N ASP A 353 -23.08 3.35 6.75
CA ASP A 353 -21.67 3.68 6.60
C ASP A 353 -21.00 2.90 5.48
N LEU A 354 -21.34 1.61 5.31
CA LEU A 354 -20.86 0.80 4.19
C LEU A 354 -21.37 1.32 2.84
N LEU A 355 -22.63 1.71 2.75
CA LEU A 355 -23.21 2.29 1.53
C LEU A 355 -22.58 3.65 1.20
N GLU A 356 -22.35 4.50 2.21
CA GLU A 356 -21.71 5.80 2.04
C GLU A 356 -20.25 5.65 1.60
N ALA A 357 -19.49 4.72 2.18
CA ALA A 357 -18.11 4.43 1.79
C ALA A 357 -17.99 4.06 0.30
N LEU A 358 -18.91 3.23 -0.23
CA LEU A 358 -18.95 2.88 -1.65
C LEU A 358 -19.19 4.08 -2.60
N LEU A 359 -19.78 5.16 -2.06
CA LEU A 359 -20.06 6.37 -2.83
C LEU A 359 -18.95 7.42 -2.70
N VAL A 360 -18.24 7.50 -1.57
CA VAL A 360 -17.19 8.50 -1.31
C VAL A 360 -15.87 8.11 -1.97
N GLU A 361 -15.51 6.83 -1.96
CA GLU A 361 -14.22 6.31 -2.48
C GLU A 361 -14.00 6.55 -3.99
N LYS A 362 -15.00 7.10 -4.71
CA LYS A 362 -14.93 7.44 -6.13
C LYS A 362 -14.36 8.85 -6.42
N GLU A 363 -13.94 9.61 -5.41
CA GLU A 363 -13.42 10.98 -5.56
C GLU A 363 -11.90 11.08 -5.73
N GLU A 364 -11.13 10.04 -5.41
CA GLU A 364 -9.68 9.96 -5.60
C GLU A 364 -9.34 9.29 -6.96
#